data_31dffa8c55604137bc7abf34ebe37b25
#
_entry.id   31dffa8c55604137bc7abf34ebe37b25
#
_cell.length_a   1.000
_cell.length_b   1.000
_cell.length_c   1.000
_cell.angle_alpha   90.00
_cell.angle_beta   90.00
_cell.angle_gamma   90.00
#
_symmetry.space_group_name_H-M   'P 1'
#
loop_
_entity.id
_entity.type
_entity.pdbx_description
1 polymer ?
#
loop_
_entity_poly.entity_id
_entity_poly.type
_entity_poly.pdbx_seq_one_letter_code
_entity_poly.pdbx_strand_id
1 'polypeptide(L)'
;MDCIRKGIGYIIHRPWLTTKVMGPWALLFACVYVIYEWCKVGASVKTLVTGGLEMQDALTVFLLWMLSCILYQLFTSRLFIFFRRTQAAVERKEIEDKINEGEDVEAKEVINLTLKERIIELIAIALITLPYSIWAYILVCPFVGVRESLYNLIVSQPSMTRQGFVSLGIVIAFFIIAFFATMLIYPLYHSAMTVKNKRIAQRNSSFKSNLKIGFRHKGKIFTVTLLSVFITILLCIIPSIPMVVCENAFTDSITSILIHNDEAFIPTSGMWLMFIVCSVTFAIVTLISIIPNISLLYLYGSITEHEKPKENKAQ
;
A
#
# COMPACT_ATOMS: atom_id res chain seq x y z
N MET A 1 3.54 16.23 11.85
CA MET A 1 3.08 15.39 12.98
C MET A 1 1.55 15.24 13.01
N ASP A 2 0.77 16.32 12.90
CA ASP A 2 -0.71 16.25 13.02
C ASP A 2 -1.39 15.33 11.99
N CYS A 3 -0.91 15.30 10.75
CA CYS A 3 -1.49 14.43 9.71
C CYS A 3 -1.34 12.94 10.07
N ILE A 4 -0.20 12.55 10.65
CA ILE A 4 0.05 11.16 11.06
C ILE A 4 -0.81 10.81 12.27
N ARG A 5 -0.89 11.71 13.25
CA ARG A 5 -1.77 11.53 14.42
C ARG A 5 -3.24 11.40 14.00
N LYS A 6 -3.69 12.21 13.03
CA LYS A 6 -5.04 12.09 12.45
C LYS A 6 -5.22 10.78 11.71
N GLY A 7 -4.21 10.31 10.95
CA GLY A 7 -4.25 9.03 10.25
C GLY A 7 -4.38 7.82 11.19
N ILE A 8 -3.58 7.79 12.24
CA ILE A 8 -3.65 6.75 13.28
C ILE A 8 -4.97 6.86 14.05
N GLY A 9 -5.35 8.08 14.46
CA GLY A 9 -6.60 8.34 15.17
C GLY A 9 -7.82 7.92 14.38
N TYR A 10 -7.80 8.05 13.04
CA TYR A 10 -8.91 7.61 12.20
C TYR A 10 -9.17 6.10 12.31
N ILE A 11 -8.11 5.28 12.31
CA ILE A 11 -8.22 3.83 12.44
C ILE A 11 -8.67 3.45 13.85
N ILE A 12 -8.07 4.07 14.89
CA ILE A 12 -8.37 3.75 16.30
C ILE A 12 -9.79 4.15 16.67
N HIS A 13 -10.26 5.31 16.22
CA HIS A 13 -11.60 5.79 16.57
C HIS A 13 -12.72 5.17 15.72
N ARG A 14 -12.41 4.59 14.56
CA ARG A 14 -13.39 3.96 13.65
C ARG A 14 -12.97 2.57 13.17
N PRO A 15 -12.54 1.66 14.07
CA PRO A 15 -12.01 0.36 13.67
C PRO A 15 -13.05 -0.47 12.93
N TRP A 16 -14.30 -0.47 13.43
CA TRP A 16 -15.40 -1.22 12.83
C TRP A 16 -15.71 -0.79 11.40
N LEU A 17 -15.78 0.52 11.15
CA LEU A 17 -16.05 1.04 9.81
C LEU A 17 -14.92 0.70 8.84
N THR A 18 -13.68 0.87 9.27
CA THR A 18 -12.49 0.53 8.48
C THR A 18 -12.46 -0.96 8.15
N THR A 19 -12.68 -1.82 9.14
CA THR A 19 -12.72 -3.27 8.95
C THR A 19 -13.88 -3.69 8.04
N LYS A 20 -15.07 -3.13 8.19
CA LYS A 20 -16.23 -3.44 7.35
C LYS A 20 -15.99 -3.09 5.87
N VAL A 21 -15.32 -1.97 5.59
CA VAL A 21 -15.11 -1.49 4.21
C VAL A 21 -13.87 -2.10 3.57
N MET A 22 -12.78 -2.21 4.32
CA MET A 22 -11.48 -2.62 3.83
C MET A 22 -11.14 -4.08 4.14
N GLY A 23 -11.74 -4.66 5.21
CA GLY A 23 -11.44 -6.01 5.68
C GLY A 23 -11.60 -7.10 4.63
N PRO A 24 -12.72 -7.17 3.88
CA PRO A 24 -12.89 -8.18 2.83
C PRO A 24 -11.79 -8.11 1.75
N TRP A 25 -11.37 -6.91 1.35
CA TRP A 25 -10.30 -6.71 0.38
C TRP A 25 -8.93 -7.06 0.95
N ALA A 26 -8.68 -6.71 2.22
CA ALA A 26 -7.46 -7.08 2.93
C ALA A 26 -7.34 -8.60 3.08
N LEU A 27 -8.45 -9.27 3.44
CA LEU A 27 -8.47 -10.73 3.59
C LEU A 27 -8.27 -11.45 2.24
N LEU A 28 -8.93 -10.98 1.18
CA LEU A 28 -8.74 -11.54 -0.17
C LEU A 28 -7.28 -11.41 -0.63
N PHE A 29 -6.69 -10.24 -0.46
CA PHE A 29 -5.28 -10.02 -0.75
C PHE A 29 -4.38 -10.91 0.10
N ALA A 30 -4.66 -11.01 1.41
CA ALA A 30 -3.88 -11.82 2.33
C ALA A 30 -3.89 -13.30 1.98
N CYS A 31 -5.05 -13.87 1.64
CA CYS A 31 -5.14 -15.27 1.22
C CYS A 31 -4.27 -15.56 -0.02
N VAL A 32 -4.36 -14.71 -1.04
CA VAL A 32 -3.57 -14.91 -2.27
C VAL A 32 -2.09 -14.71 -2.01
N TYR A 33 -1.72 -13.72 -1.18
CA TYR A 33 -0.33 -13.46 -0.84
C TYR A 33 0.30 -14.61 -0.04
N VAL A 34 -0.42 -15.20 0.92
CA VAL A 34 0.06 -16.36 1.67
C VAL A 34 0.28 -17.57 0.75
N ILE A 35 -0.65 -17.82 -0.18
CA ILE A 35 -0.48 -18.88 -1.20
C ILE A 35 0.77 -18.59 -2.05
N TYR A 36 0.96 -17.34 -2.48
CA TYR A 36 2.14 -16.92 -3.24
C TYR A 36 3.43 -17.21 -2.48
N GLU A 37 3.54 -16.80 -1.20
CA GLU A 37 4.73 -17.02 -0.39
C GLU A 37 5.00 -18.52 -0.18
N TRP A 38 4.00 -19.33 0.07
CA TRP A 38 4.13 -20.76 0.22
C TRP A 38 4.60 -21.47 -1.07
N CYS A 39 4.01 -21.09 -2.22
CA CYS A 39 4.47 -21.60 -3.51
C CYS A 39 5.92 -21.18 -3.82
N LYS A 40 6.29 -19.95 -3.46
CA LYS A 40 7.65 -19.44 -3.63
C LYS A 40 8.66 -20.20 -2.75
N VAL A 41 8.34 -20.48 -1.48
CA VAL A 41 9.16 -21.30 -0.59
C VAL A 41 9.31 -22.71 -1.16
N GLY A 42 8.22 -23.35 -1.55
CA GLY A 42 8.25 -24.69 -2.15
C GLY A 42 9.11 -24.76 -3.41
N ALA A 43 8.95 -23.79 -4.34
CA ALA A 43 9.76 -23.69 -5.54
C ALA A 43 11.25 -23.46 -5.22
N SER A 44 11.55 -22.64 -4.21
CA SER A 44 12.94 -22.38 -3.79
C SER A 44 13.62 -23.62 -3.21
N VAL A 45 12.95 -24.34 -2.32
CA VAL A 45 13.48 -25.59 -1.74
C VAL A 45 13.64 -26.66 -2.83
N LYS A 46 12.65 -26.83 -3.71
CA LYS A 46 12.72 -27.75 -4.83
C LYS A 46 13.91 -27.43 -5.76
N THR A 47 14.15 -26.16 -6.06
CA THR A 47 15.31 -25.72 -6.85
C THR A 47 16.64 -26.10 -6.20
N LEU A 48 16.75 -26.00 -4.87
CA LEU A 48 17.94 -26.41 -4.13
C LEU A 48 18.19 -27.92 -4.23
N VAL A 49 17.15 -28.75 -4.25
CA VAL A 49 17.23 -30.19 -4.34
C VAL A 49 17.52 -30.67 -5.76
N THR A 50 16.84 -30.12 -6.75
CA THR A 50 16.92 -30.55 -8.17
C THR A 50 18.03 -29.85 -8.96
N GLY A 51 18.61 -28.78 -8.40
CA GLY A 51 19.65 -27.99 -9.07
C GLY A 51 19.12 -27.06 -10.18
N GLY A 52 17.79 -26.95 -10.35
CA GLY A 52 17.17 -26.08 -11.35
C GLY A 52 15.73 -25.71 -11.04
N LEU A 53 15.32 -24.52 -11.47
CA LEU A 53 13.93 -24.04 -11.35
C LEU A 53 13.08 -24.64 -12.48
N GLU A 54 12.05 -25.40 -12.14
CA GLU A 54 11.08 -25.88 -13.13
C GLU A 54 10.24 -24.73 -13.68
N MET A 55 10.03 -24.73 -15.00
CA MET A 55 9.29 -23.66 -15.69
C MET A 55 7.86 -23.49 -15.15
N GLN A 56 7.23 -24.60 -14.77
CA GLN A 56 5.87 -24.61 -14.21
C GLN A 56 5.82 -23.92 -12.85
N ASP A 57 6.78 -24.19 -11.97
CA ASP A 57 6.86 -23.55 -10.64
C ASP A 57 7.14 -22.06 -10.77
N ALA A 58 8.07 -21.67 -11.68
CA ALA A 58 8.36 -20.28 -11.97
C ALA A 58 7.13 -19.53 -12.48
N LEU A 59 6.37 -20.13 -13.41
CA LEU A 59 5.16 -19.53 -13.95
C LEU A 59 4.08 -19.37 -12.88
N THR A 60 3.88 -20.39 -12.05
CA THR A 60 2.89 -20.35 -10.95
C THR A 60 3.21 -19.25 -9.96
N VAL A 61 4.46 -19.15 -9.50
CA VAL A 61 4.91 -18.09 -8.58
C VAL A 61 4.73 -16.71 -9.22
N PHE A 62 5.09 -16.56 -10.50
CA PHE A 62 4.93 -15.29 -11.21
C PHE A 62 3.46 -14.87 -11.34
N LEU A 63 2.55 -15.79 -11.70
CA LEU A 63 1.12 -15.49 -11.82
C LEU A 63 0.48 -15.13 -10.48
N LEU A 64 0.85 -15.82 -9.39
CA LEU A 64 0.39 -15.49 -8.04
C LEU A 64 0.93 -14.14 -7.57
N TRP A 65 2.18 -13.82 -7.89
CA TRP A 65 2.76 -12.51 -7.62
C TRP A 65 2.00 -11.40 -8.35
N MET A 66 1.74 -11.56 -9.65
CA MET A 66 0.95 -10.61 -10.45
C MET A 66 -0.45 -10.41 -9.89
N LEU A 67 -1.12 -11.51 -9.50
CA LEU A 67 -2.44 -11.46 -8.90
C LEU A 67 -2.43 -10.71 -7.56
N SER A 68 -1.42 -10.96 -6.73
CA SER A 68 -1.22 -10.24 -5.46
C SER A 68 -1.03 -8.74 -5.68
N CYS A 69 -0.24 -8.35 -6.67
CA CYS A 69 -0.04 -6.93 -7.03
C CYS A 69 -1.36 -6.27 -7.47
N ILE A 70 -2.16 -6.96 -8.29
CA ILE A 70 -3.47 -6.47 -8.74
C ILE A 70 -4.42 -6.29 -7.54
N LEU A 71 -4.50 -7.29 -6.65
CA LEU A 71 -5.36 -7.22 -5.47
C LEU A 71 -4.95 -6.10 -4.51
N TYR A 72 -3.65 -5.91 -4.28
CA TYR A 72 -3.14 -4.80 -3.49
C TYR A 72 -3.49 -3.44 -4.11
N GLN A 73 -3.38 -3.33 -5.44
CA GLN A 73 -3.76 -2.11 -6.15
C GLN A 73 -5.27 -1.82 -6.05
N LEU A 74 -6.11 -2.85 -6.13
CA LEU A 74 -7.56 -2.72 -5.94
C LEU A 74 -7.91 -2.34 -4.49
N PHE A 75 -7.22 -2.92 -3.51
CA PHE A 75 -7.33 -2.54 -2.09
C PHE A 75 -7.02 -1.07 -1.87
N THR A 76 -5.89 -0.57 -2.38
CA THR A 76 -5.51 0.84 -2.29
C THR A 76 -6.53 1.75 -2.98
N SER A 77 -7.00 1.36 -4.16
CA SER A 77 -8.02 2.12 -4.90
C SER A 77 -9.35 2.21 -4.14
N ARG A 78 -9.73 1.13 -3.47
CA ARG A 78 -10.93 1.12 -2.62
C ARG A 78 -10.84 2.12 -1.48
N LEU A 79 -9.65 2.28 -0.90
CA LEU A 79 -9.39 3.28 0.14
C LEU A 79 -9.67 4.71 -0.38
N PHE A 80 -9.15 5.06 -1.57
CA PHE A 80 -9.41 6.37 -2.19
C PHE A 80 -10.90 6.62 -2.45
N ILE A 81 -11.62 5.62 -2.97
CA ILE A 81 -13.06 5.71 -3.20
C ILE A 81 -13.80 5.95 -1.87
N PHE A 82 -13.42 5.23 -0.83
CA PHE A 82 -14.01 5.37 0.49
C PHE A 82 -13.85 6.79 1.04
N PHE A 83 -12.63 7.34 1.02
CA PHE A 83 -12.36 8.70 1.49
C PHE A 83 -13.11 9.75 0.67
N ARG A 84 -13.12 9.63 -0.65
CA ARG A 84 -13.84 10.55 -1.51
C ARG A 84 -15.35 10.56 -1.23
N ARG A 85 -15.94 9.39 -0.98
CA ARG A 85 -17.37 9.29 -0.63
C ARG A 85 -17.68 9.83 0.76
N THR A 86 -16.79 9.61 1.70
CA THR A 86 -16.94 10.17 3.06
C THR A 86 -16.87 11.69 3.02
N GLN A 87 -15.95 12.26 2.26
CA GLN A 87 -15.86 13.71 2.08
C GLN A 87 -17.12 14.26 1.41
N ALA A 88 -17.61 13.65 0.33
CA ALA A 88 -18.83 14.04 -0.32
C ALA A 88 -20.07 13.93 0.59
N ALA A 89 -20.10 12.97 1.51
CA ALA A 89 -21.18 12.84 2.48
C ALA A 89 -21.13 13.94 3.55
N VAL A 90 -19.94 14.36 3.99
CA VAL A 90 -19.76 15.50 4.92
C VAL A 90 -20.19 16.80 4.25
N GLU A 91 -19.70 17.06 3.03
CA GLU A 91 -20.09 18.24 2.26
C GLU A 91 -21.62 18.32 2.06
N ARG A 92 -22.27 17.17 1.81
CA ARG A 92 -23.72 17.09 1.67
C ARG A 92 -24.44 17.45 2.96
N LYS A 93 -23.98 16.96 4.10
CA LYS A 93 -24.57 17.27 5.40
C LYS A 93 -24.46 18.77 5.71
N GLU A 94 -23.31 19.37 5.44
CA GLU A 94 -23.11 20.80 5.60
C GLU A 94 -24.04 21.62 4.68
N ILE A 95 -24.32 21.14 3.46
CA ILE A 95 -25.28 21.74 2.54
C ILE A 95 -26.72 21.60 3.04
N GLU A 96 -27.10 20.40 3.55
CA GLU A 96 -28.41 20.14 4.12
C GLU A 96 -28.66 21.03 5.36
N ASP A 97 -27.65 21.21 6.21
CA ASP A 97 -27.73 22.08 7.39
C ASP A 97 -27.92 23.56 6.96
N LYS A 98 -27.20 24.03 5.93
CA LYS A 98 -27.36 25.40 5.37
C LYS A 98 -28.73 25.64 4.72
N ILE A 99 -29.27 24.64 3.99
CA ILE A 99 -30.62 24.72 3.42
C ILE A 99 -31.68 24.83 4.53
N ASN A 100 -31.49 24.07 5.62
CA ASN A 100 -32.38 24.13 6.79
C ASN A 100 -32.29 25.47 7.52
N GLU A 101 -31.16 26.17 7.40
CA GLU A 101 -30.94 27.53 7.91
C GLU A 101 -31.51 28.62 6.97
N GLY A 102 -32.09 28.27 5.81
CA GLY A 102 -32.71 29.15 4.86
C GLY A 102 -31.76 29.80 3.85
N GLU A 103 -30.54 29.25 3.69
CA GLU A 103 -29.61 29.66 2.65
C GLU A 103 -29.90 28.95 1.31
N ASP A 104 -29.96 29.73 0.20
CA ASP A 104 -30.06 29.19 -1.16
C ASP A 104 -28.72 28.52 -1.56
N VAL A 105 -28.65 27.18 -1.46
CA VAL A 105 -27.48 26.41 -1.87
C VAL A 105 -27.84 25.55 -3.08
N GLU A 106 -27.11 25.68 -4.18
CA GLU A 106 -27.23 24.78 -5.33
C GLU A 106 -26.91 23.31 -4.89
N ALA A 107 -27.94 22.46 -4.85
CA ALA A 107 -27.82 21.08 -4.50
C ALA A 107 -26.98 20.32 -5.53
N LYS A 108 -25.77 19.91 -5.17
CA LYS A 108 -24.99 18.97 -5.98
C LYS A 108 -25.68 17.61 -5.99
N GLU A 109 -26.14 17.17 -7.16
CA GLU A 109 -26.76 15.86 -7.37
C GLU A 109 -25.92 14.74 -6.79
N VAL A 110 -26.51 14.00 -5.84
CA VAL A 110 -25.93 12.76 -5.32
C VAL A 110 -26.22 11.64 -6.30
N ILE A 111 -25.23 11.32 -7.11
CA ILE A 111 -25.34 10.29 -8.15
C ILE A 111 -25.31 8.91 -7.51
N ASN A 112 -26.44 8.18 -7.57
CA ASN A 112 -26.48 6.74 -7.33
C ASN A 112 -25.78 6.02 -8.48
N LEU A 113 -24.53 5.60 -8.26
CA LEU A 113 -23.73 4.87 -9.26
C LEU A 113 -24.26 3.46 -9.45
N THR A 114 -24.46 3.07 -10.71
CA THR A 114 -24.70 1.68 -11.12
C THR A 114 -23.48 0.80 -10.80
N LEU A 115 -23.65 -0.52 -10.73
CA LEU A 115 -22.55 -1.47 -10.49
C LEU A 115 -21.43 -1.30 -11.54
N LYS A 116 -21.80 -1.11 -12.81
CA LYS A 116 -20.86 -0.88 -13.92
C LYS A 116 -20.01 0.39 -13.68
N GLU A 117 -20.64 1.48 -13.27
CA GLU A 117 -19.93 2.73 -13.00
C GLU A 117 -19.01 2.59 -11.78
N ARG A 118 -19.39 1.81 -10.76
CA ARG A 118 -18.55 1.52 -9.60
C ARG A 118 -17.29 0.75 -9.98
N ILE A 119 -17.40 -0.23 -10.90
CA ILE A 119 -16.26 -1.00 -11.41
C ILE A 119 -15.36 -0.11 -12.26
N ILE A 120 -15.91 0.69 -13.15
CA ILE A 120 -15.14 1.63 -13.98
C ILE A 120 -14.39 2.63 -13.10
N GLU A 121 -15.04 3.17 -12.06
CA GLU A 121 -14.42 4.08 -11.08
C GLU A 121 -13.25 3.40 -10.35
N LEU A 122 -13.42 2.14 -9.93
CA LEU A 122 -12.37 1.37 -9.26
C LEU A 122 -11.15 1.18 -10.17
N ILE A 123 -11.38 0.76 -11.42
CA ILE A 123 -10.31 0.56 -12.40
C ILE A 123 -9.62 1.89 -12.73
N ALA A 124 -10.37 2.97 -12.94
CA ALA A 124 -9.80 4.28 -13.25
C ALA A 124 -8.90 4.78 -12.10
N ILE A 125 -9.33 4.62 -10.85
CA ILE A 125 -8.52 5.00 -9.68
C ILE A 125 -7.33 4.06 -9.54
N ALA A 126 -7.48 2.76 -9.80
CA ALA A 126 -6.38 1.81 -9.79
C ALA A 126 -5.27 2.21 -10.78
N LEU A 127 -5.63 2.60 -11.99
CA LEU A 127 -4.67 3.07 -12.99
C LEU A 127 -4.01 4.40 -12.61
N ILE A 128 -4.76 5.33 -12.02
CA ILE A 128 -4.24 6.63 -11.58
C ILE A 128 -3.28 6.47 -10.40
N THR A 129 -3.57 5.55 -9.47
CA THR A 129 -2.76 5.33 -8.26
C THR A 129 -1.60 4.35 -8.49
N LEU A 130 -1.53 3.67 -9.64
CA LEU A 130 -0.45 2.74 -9.96
C LEU A 130 0.96 3.36 -9.82
N PRO A 131 1.25 4.57 -10.33
CA PRO A 131 2.55 5.20 -10.13
C PRO A 131 2.87 5.46 -8.65
N TYR A 132 1.84 5.73 -7.84
CA TYR A 132 2.01 5.86 -6.39
C TYR A 132 2.39 4.53 -5.73
N SER A 133 1.76 3.43 -6.12
CA SER A 133 2.09 2.10 -5.59
C SER A 133 3.52 1.69 -5.96
N ILE A 134 3.95 1.99 -7.19
CA ILE A 134 5.34 1.78 -7.65
C ILE A 134 6.30 2.64 -6.82
N TRP A 135 5.98 3.91 -6.62
CA TRP A 135 6.80 4.80 -5.79
C TRP A 135 6.88 4.32 -4.33
N ALA A 136 5.76 3.90 -3.72
CA ALA A 136 5.74 3.38 -2.37
C ALA A 136 6.60 2.10 -2.25
N TYR A 137 6.54 1.22 -3.26
CA TYR A 137 7.40 0.05 -3.35
C TYR A 137 8.89 0.42 -3.41
N ILE A 138 9.26 1.38 -4.28
CA ILE A 138 10.63 1.88 -4.37
C ILE A 138 11.09 2.48 -3.04
N LEU A 139 10.21 3.16 -2.30
CA LEU A 139 10.53 3.71 -0.98
C LEU A 139 10.77 2.63 0.08
N VAL A 140 10.06 1.49 0.00
CA VAL A 140 10.18 0.39 0.96
C VAL A 140 11.37 -0.53 0.64
N CYS A 141 11.72 -0.72 -0.63
CA CYS A 141 12.85 -1.55 -1.06
C CYS A 141 14.17 -1.28 -0.29
N PRO A 142 14.58 -0.01 -0.03
CA PRO A 142 15.77 0.27 0.73
C PRO A 142 15.79 -0.34 2.13
N PHE A 143 14.66 -0.40 2.82
CA PHE A 143 14.59 -0.98 4.17
C PHE A 143 14.90 -2.49 4.15
N VAL A 144 14.46 -3.20 3.11
CA VAL A 144 14.80 -4.62 2.92
C VAL A 144 16.28 -4.75 2.58
N GLY A 145 16.79 -3.95 1.64
CA GLY A 145 18.20 -3.96 1.24
C GLY A 145 19.16 -3.56 2.37
N VAL A 146 18.78 -2.62 3.25
CA VAL A 146 19.57 -2.27 4.44
C VAL A 146 19.71 -3.46 5.37
N ARG A 147 18.64 -4.20 5.62
CA ARG A 147 18.69 -5.40 6.47
C ARG A 147 19.69 -6.42 5.94
N GLU A 148 19.61 -6.75 4.65
CA GLU A 148 20.52 -7.71 4.02
C GLU A 148 21.96 -7.18 3.99
N SER A 149 22.16 -5.89 3.70
CA SER A 149 23.49 -5.28 3.68
C SER A 149 24.13 -5.24 5.06
N LEU A 150 23.37 -4.93 6.11
CA LEU A 150 23.85 -4.96 7.49
C LEU A 150 24.18 -6.40 7.93
N TYR A 151 23.33 -7.35 7.59
CA TYR A 151 23.62 -8.75 7.88
C TYR A 151 24.92 -9.20 7.21
N ASN A 152 25.11 -8.89 5.93
CA ASN A 152 26.34 -9.22 5.20
C ASN A 152 27.57 -8.51 5.75
N LEU A 153 27.45 -7.26 6.22
CA LEU A 153 28.56 -6.51 6.86
C LEU A 153 28.95 -7.07 8.22
N ILE A 154 27.99 -7.60 9.00
CA ILE A 154 28.24 -8.10 10.37
C ILE A 154 28.74 -9.55 10.34
N VAL A 155 28.22 -10.38 9.43
CA VAL A 155 28.44 -11.83 9.43
C VAL A 155 29.57 -12.26 8.50
N SER A 156 30.06 -11.39 7.58
CA SER A 156 30.79 -11.87 6.41
C SER A 156 32.28 -11.55 6.35
N GLN A 157 32.96 -12.43 5.57
CA GLN A 157 34.36 -12.36 5.18
C GLN A 157 34.69 -11.13 4.31
N PRO A 158 35.99 -10.74 4.17
CA PRO A 158 36.44 -9.53 3.46
C PRO A 158 35.96 -9.37 2.01
N SER A 159 35.70 -10.48 1.32
CA SER A 159 35.18 -10.49 -0.07
C SER A 159 33.73 -9.96 -0.17
N MET A 160 32.93 -10.11 0.90
CA MET A 160 31.55 -9.64 0.95
C MET A 160 31.41 -8.17 1.37
N THR A 161 32.47 -7.57 1.93
CA THR A 161 32.48 -6.14 2.30
C THR A 161 32.28 -5.27 1.06
N ARG A 162 32.86 -5.65 -0.09
CA ARG A 162 32.66 -4.93 -1.37
C ARG A 162 31.21 -5.01 -1.84
N GLN A 163 30.56 -6.16 -1.71
CA GLN A 163 29.15 -6.32 -2.06
C GLN A 163 28.25 -5.51 -1.12
N GLY A 164 28.57 -5.43 0.17
CA GLY A 164 27.88 -4.59 1.14
C GLY A 164 27.92 -3.10 0.75
N PHE A 165 29.07 -2.57 0.32
CA PHE A 165 29.17 -1.18 -0.11
C PHE A 165 28.40 -0.90 -1.41
N VAL A 166 28.39 -1.83 -2.36
CA VAL A 166 27.59 -1.71 -3.61
C VAL A 166 26.09 -1.70 -3.26
N SER A 167 25.65 -2.61 -2.38
CA SER A 167 24.26 -2.66 -1.92
C SER A 167 23.86 -1.38 -1.20
N LEU A 168 24.72 -0.83 -0.34
CA LEU A 168 24.48 0.46 0.32
C LEU A 168 24.35 1.61 -0.67
N GLY A 169 25.21 1.63 -1.71
CA GLY A 169 25.13 2.62 -2.79
C GLY A 169 23.79 2.54 -3.55
N ILE A 170 23.32 1.34 -3.85
CA ILE A 170 22.01 1.11 -4.48
C ILE A 170 20.89 1.60 -3.58
N VAL A 171 20.91 1.31 -2.27
CA VAL A 171 19.93 1.78 -1.30
C VAL A 171 19.86 3.30 -1.27
N ILE A 172 21.01 3.98 -1.23
CA ILE A 172 21.06 5.45 -1.25
C ILE A 172 20.48 5.99 -2.56
N ALA A 173 20.80 5.37 -3.70
CA ALA A 173 20.24 5.77 -5.01
C ALA A 173 18.71 5.65 -5.03
N PHE A 174 18.15 4.56 -4.48
CA PHE A 174 16.69 4.40 -4.35
C PHE A 174 16.05 5.47 -3.47
N PHE A 175 16.67 5.86 -2.35
CA PHE A 175 16.17 6.96 -1.52
C PHE A 175 16.16 8.29 -2.26
N ILE A 176 17.20 8.58 -3.04
CA ILE A 176 17.27 9.79 -3.85
C ILE A 176 16.16 9.79 -4.91
N ILE A 177 15.97 8.68 -5.63
CA ILE A 177 14.91 8.54 -6.63
C ILE A 177 13.54 8.69 -5.98
N ALA A 178 13.29 8.04 -4.84
CA ALA A 178 12.04 8.15 -4.09
C ALA A 178 11.78 9.59 -3.65
N PHE A 179 12.80 10.31 -3.16
CA PHE A 179 12.69 11.71 -2.78
C PHE A 179 12.25 12.60 -3.95
N PHE A 180 12.88 12.46 -5.12
CA PHE A 180 12.47 13.23 -6.29
C PHE A 180 11.08 12.81 -6.80
N ALA A 181 10.75 11.52 -6.75
CA ALA A 181 9.45 11.02 -7.17
C ALA A 181 8.29 11.51 -6.27
N THR A 182 8.56 11.99 -5.04
CA THR A 182 7.51 12.52 -4.14
C THR A 182 6.74 13.70 -4.71
N MET A 183 7.34 14.46 -5.66
CA MET A 183 6.65 15.56 -6.33
C MET A 183 5.41 15.09 -7.13
N LEU A 184 5.37 13.81 -7.53
CA LEU A 184 4.26 13.23 -8.29
C LEU A 184 3.07 12.85 -7.41
N ILE A 185 3.27 12.74 -6.10
CA ILE A 185 2.22 12.27 -5.18
C ILE A 185 1.05 13.24 -5.11
N TYR A 186 1.32 14.53 -4.96
CA TYR A 186 0.26 15.53 -4.89
C TYR A 186 -0.65 15.53 -6.14
N PRO A 187 -0.13 15.60 -7.38
CA PRO A 187 -0.98 15.55 -8.56
C PRO A 187 -1.69 14.20 -8.73
N LEU A 188 -1.11 13.08 -8.30
CA LEU A 188 -1.77 11.76 -8.32
C LEU A 188 -2.95 11.71 -7.34
N TYR A 189 -2.75 12.16 -6.11
CA TYR A 189 -3.82 12.27 -5.11
C TYR A 189 -4.93 13.20 -5.59
N HIS A 190 -4.57 14.38 -6.12
CA HIS A 190 -5.54 15.32 -6.71
C HIS A 190 -6.33 14.67 -7.84
N SER A 191 -5.67 13.95 -8.74
CA SER A 191 -6.34 13.23 -9.83
C SER A 191 -7.28 12.14 -9.31
N ALA A 192 -6.85 11.35 -8.32
CA ALA A 192 -7.66 10.29 -7.72
C ALA A 192 -8.90 10.83 -7.00
N MET A 193 -8.77 11.97 -6.33
CA MET A 193 -9.88 12.61 -5.60
C MET A 193 -10.85 13.38 -6.51
N THR A 194 -10.42 13.82 -7.69
CA THR A 194 -11.23 14.69 -8.61
C THR A 194 -11.73 13.97 -9.88
N VAL A 195 -11.59 12.67 -9.99
CA VAL A 195 -11.90 11.86 -11.20
C VAL A 195 -13.31 12.12 -11.79
N LYS A 196 -14.26 12.53 -10.99
CA LYS A 196 -15.67 12.64 -11.42
C LYS A 196 -16.00 13.90 -12.26
N ASN A 197 -15.22 14.96 -12.19
CA ASN A 197 -15.72 16.29 -12.61
C ASN A 197 -15.02 16.95 -13.80
N LYS A 198 -14.04 16.31 -14.48
CA LYS A 198 -13.29 17.06 -15.51
C LYS A 198 -13.10 16.30 -16.81
N ARG A 199 -13.48 16.95 -17.92
CA ARG A 199 -13.14 16.54 -19.30
C ARG A 199 -11.61 16.49 -19.45
N ILE A 200 -11.12 15.60 -20.29
CA ILE A 200 -9.69 15.27 -20.49
C ILE A 200 -8.80 16.52 -20.74
N ALA A 201 -9.32 17.55 -21.39
CA ALA A 201 -8.58 18.78 -21.71
C ALA A 201 -8.24 19.65 -20.49
N GLN A 202 -9.13 19.72 -19.47
CA GLN A 202 -8.85 20.41 -18.19
C GLN A 202 -7.85 19.66 -17.32
N ARG A 203 -7.70 18.34 -17.56
CA ARG A 203 -6.79 17.46 -16.80
C ARG A 203 -5.33 17.82 -17.01
N ASN A 204 -4.91 18.17 -18.23
CA ASN A 204 -3.50 18.43 -18.55
C ASN A 204 -3.00 19.76 -17.96
N SER A 205 -3.81 20.83 -18.02
CA SER A 205 -3.45 22.11 -17.40
C SER A 205 -3.39 22.01 -15.87
N SER A 206 -4.33 21.29 -15.28
CA SER A 206 -4.38 21.04 -13.85
C SER A 206 -3.20 20.17 -13.37
N PHE A 207 -2.74 19.17 -14.15
CA PHE A 207 -1.63 18.32 -13.77
C PHE A 207 -0.31 19.10 -13.62
N LYS A 208 0.01 20.00 -14.58
CA LYS A 208 1.22 20.82 -14.54
C LYS A 208 1.22 21.80 -13.34
N SER A 209 0.08 22.40 -13.05
CA SER A 209 -0.09 23.26 -11.86
C SER A 209 0.10 22.45 -10.56
N ASN A 210 -0.54 21.28 -10.45
CA ASN A 210 -0.44 20.41 -9.30
C ASN A 210 0.98 19.83 -9.12
N LEU A 211 1.71 19.60 -10.21
CA LEU A 211 3.12 19.17 -10.13
C LEU A 211 3.98 20.28 -9.49
N LYS A 212 3.74 21.55 -9.81
CA LYS A 212 4.43 22.68 -9.17
C LYS A 212 4.16 22.75 -7.67
N ILE A 213 2.91 22.49 -7.26
CA ILE A 213 2.53 22.40 -5.85
C ILE A 213 3.24 21.21 -5.18
N GLY A 214 3.23 20.04 -5.80
CA GLY A 214 3.94 18.85 -5.33
C GLY A 214 5.44 19.09 -5.16
N PHE A 215 6.07 19.78 -6.11
CA PHE A 215 7.48 20.15 -6.02
C PHE A 215 7.76 21.10 -4.85
N ARG A 216 6.89 22.10 -4.61
CA ARG A 216 7.01 23.03 -3.49
C ARG A 216 6.92 22.31 -2.13
N HIS A 217 6.05 21.31 -2.02
CA HIS A 217 5.78 20.57 -0.78
C HIS A 217 6.46 19.21 -0.69
N LYS A 218 7.37 18.86 -1.62
CA LYS A 218 8.03 17.54 -1.70
C LYS A 218 8.66 17.11 -0.37
N GLY A 219 9.33 18.01 0.34
CA GLY A 219 9.94 17.73 1.63
C GLY A 219 8.93 17.32 2.70
N LYS A 220 7.79 18.04 2.79
CA LYS A 220 6.72 17.68 3.74
C LYS A 220 6.10 16.33 3.40
N ILE A 221 5.83 16.08 2.10
CA ILE A 221 5.26 14.80 1.62
C ILE A 221 6.22 13.66 1.94
N PHE A 222 7.51 13.82 1.63
CA PHE A 222 8.53 12.80 1.90
C PHE A 222 8.64 12.49 3.40
N THR A 223 8.77 13.52 4.25
CA THR A 223 8.89 13.35 5.70
C THR A 223 7.66 12.68 6.30
N VAL A 224 6.43 13.07 5.91
CA VAL A 224 5.21 12.46 6.41
C VAL A 224 5.13 11.00 5.96
N THR A 225 5.49 10.70 4.72
CA THR A 225 5.48 9.31 4.22
C THR A 225 6.51 8.46 4.95
N LEU A 226 7.76 8.91 5.02
CA LEU A 226 8.83 8.17 5.69
C LEU A 226 8.48 7.87 7.15
N LEU A 227 8.02 8.88 7.88
CA LEU A 227 7.68 8.73 9.29
C LEU A 227 6.42 7.86 9.49
N SER A 228 5.41 7.99 8.63
CA SER A 228 4.21 7.16 8.72
C SER A 228 4.50 5.70 8.35
N VAL A 229 5.36 5.44 7.37
CA VAL A 229 5.84 4.09 7.05
C VAL A 229 6.61 3.49 8.22
N PHE A 230 7.53 4.24 8.82
CA PHE A 230 8.29 3.80 9.98
C PHE A 230 7.39 3.41 11.15
N ILE A 231 6.43 4.27 11.50
CA ILE A 231 5.43 3.98 12.55
C ILE A 231 4.60 2.74 12.19
N THR A 232 4.20 2.60 10.93
CA THR A 232 3.44 1.43 10.45
C THR A 232 4.24 0.15 10.63
N ILE A 233 5.54 0.15 10.28
CA ILE A 233 6.42 -1.01 10.48
C ILE A 233 6.46 -1.39 11.96
N LEU A 234 6.66 -0.42 12.87
CA LEU A 234 6.67 -0.67 14.30
C LEU A 234 5.35 -1.29 14.79
N LEU A 235 4.21 -0.77 14.32
CA LEU A 235 2.89 -1.30 14.69
C LEU A 235 2.61 -2.69 14.12
N CYS A 236 3.26 -3.07 13.01
CA CYS A 236 3.11 -4.38 12.40
C CYS A 236 3.96 -5.48 13.06
N ILE A 237 4.99 -5.14 13.85
CA ILE A 237 5.91 -6.12 14.45
C ILE A 237 5.13 -7.16 15.27
N ILE A 238 4.33 -6.70 16.24
CA ILE A 238 3.60 -7.61 17.15
C ILE A 238 2.56 -8.46 16.38
N PRO A 239 1.68 -7.87 15.54
CA PRO A 239 0.73 -8.67 14.77
C PRO A 239 1.37 -9.65 13.80
N SER A 240 2.59 -9.42 13.33
CA SER A 240 3.26 -10.32 12.38
C SER A 240 3.91 -11.55 13.02
N ILE A 241 4.07 -11.60 14.36
CA ILE A 241 4.72 -12.72 15.05
C ILE A 241 4.10 -14.08 14.70
N PRO A 242 2.76 -14.29 14.76
CA PRO A 242 2.17 -15.57 14.42
C PRO A 242 2.46 -16.01 12.99
N MET A 243 2.50 -15.07 12.04
CA MET A 243 2.82 -15.33 10.65
C MET A 243 4.27 -15.84 10.51
N VAL A 244 5.24 -15.18 11.15
CA VAL A 244 6.65 -15.57 11.11
C VAL A 244 6.86 -16.96 11.69
N VAL A 245 6.18 -17.31 12.81
CA VAL A 245 6.24 -18.64 13.41
C VAL A 245 5.68 -19.69 12.45
N CYS A 246 4.53 -19.43 11.84
CA CYS A 246 3.93 -20.36 10.88
C CYS A 246 4.78 -20.53 9.61
N GLU A 247 5.37 -19.44 9.08
CA GLU A 247 6.24 -19.50 7.90
C GLU A 247 7.51 -20.33 8.16
N ASN A 248 8.14 -20.18 9.33
CA ASN A 248 9.29 -20.99 9.71
C ASN A 248 8.91 -22.47 9.82
N ALA A 249 7.82 -22.80 10.52
CA ALA A 249 7.34 -24.16 10.66
C ALA A 249 6.97 -24.79 9.29
N PHE A 250 6.39 -24.03 8.39
CA PHE A 250 6.09 -24.46 7.01
C PHE A 250 7.38 -24.73 6.22
N THR A 251 8.35 -23.82 6.30
CA THR A 251 9.65 -23.97 5.63
C THR A 251 10.39 -25.20 6.12
N ASP A 252 10.44 -25.43 7.44
CA ASP A 252 11.06 -26.59 8.04
C ASP A 252 10.38 -27.89 7.58
N SER A 253 9.05 -27.91 7.55
CA SER A 253 8.28 -29.07 7.08
C SER A 253 8.54 -29.40 5.61
N ILE A 254 8.54 -28.41 4.72
CA ILE A 254 8.83 -28.60 3.29
C ILE A 254 10.28 -29.05 3.09
N THR A 255 11.20 -28.50 3.86
CA THR A 255 12.63 -28.88 3.81
C THR A 255 12.82 -30.33 4.22
N SER A 256 12.19 -30.77 5.30
CA SER A 256 12.25 -32.18 5.75
C SER A 256 11.69 -33.14 4.70
N ILE A 257 10.55 -32.82 4.09
CA ILE A 257 9.97 -33.69 3.05
C ILE A 257 10.86 -33.76 1.82
N LEU A 258 11.39 -32.66 1.34
CA LEU A 258 12.11 -32.62 0.06
C LEU A 258 13.58 -33.01 0.16
N ILE A 259 14.25 -32.76 1.29
CA ILE A 259 15.69 -33.06 1.47
C ILE A 259 15.89 -34.39 2.15
N HIS A 260 15.13 -34.71 3.19
CA HIS A 260 15.33 -35.91 3.99
C HIS A 260 14.39 -37.04 3.62
N ASN A 261 13.42 -36.83 2.72
CA ASN A 261 12.41 -37.82 2.34
C ASN A 261 11.57 -38.31 3.53
N ASP A 262 11.49 -37.49 4.57
CA ASP A 262 10.73 -37.75 5.78
C ASP A 262 9.21 -37.58 5.54
N GLU A 263 8.42 -38.25 6.40
CA GLU A 263 6.99 -37.98 6.42
C GLU A 263 6.70 -36.51 6.82
N ALA A 264 5.61 -35.93 6.30
CA ALA A 264 5.24 -34.56 6.58
C ALA A 264 5.20 -34.31 8.10
N PHE A 265 6.06 -33.44 8.60
CA PHE A 265 6.13 -33.05 10.01
C PHE A 265 4.81 -32.42 10.50
N ILE A 266 4.12 -31.70 9.59
CA ILE A 266 2.84 -31.06 9.88
C ILE A 266 1.71 -31.80 9.14
N PRO A 267 0.72 -32.34 9.88
CA PRO A 267 -0.43 -32.98 9.25
C PRO A 267 -1.26 -31.97 8.44
N THR A 268 -2.01 -32.45 7.44
CA THR A 268 -2.82 -31.61 6.55
C THR A 268 -3.76 -30.65 7.30
N SER A 269 -4.34 -31.08 8.42
CA SER A 269 -5.18 -30.24 9.29
C SER A 269 -4.38 -29.07 9.89
N GLY A 270 -3.13 -29.31 10.28
CA GLY A 270 -2.22 -28.28 10.76
C GLY A 270 -1.88 -27.25 9.69
N MET A 271 -1.67 -27.69 8.45
CA MET A 271 -1.42 -26.77 7.32
C MET A 271 -2.59 -25.84 7.07
N TRP A 272 -3.84 -26.33 7.13
CA TRP A 272 -5.02 -25.48 6.99
C TRP A 272 -5.12 -24.47 8.14
N LEU A 273 -4.83 -24.89 9.38
CA LEU A 273 -4.81 -23.96 10.51
C LEU A 273 -3.75 -22.87 10.32
N MET A 274 -2.55 -23.24 9.90
CA MET A 274 -1.47 -22.28 9.61
C MET A 274 -1.86 -21.31 8.49
N PHE A 275 -2.50 -21.80 7.43
CA PHE A 275 -2.99 -20.94 6.34
C PHE A 275 -3.99 -19.90 6.87
N ILE A 276 -4.95 -20.32 7.70
CA ILE A 276 -5.93 -19.40 8.29
C ILE A 276 -5.24 -18.37 9.19
N VAL A 277 -4.33 -18.81 10.07
CA VAL A 277 -3.60 -17.92 10.97
C VAL A 277 -2.76 -16.92 10.18
N CYS A 278 -2.01 -17.35 9.18
CA CYS A 278 -1.22 -16.49 8.31
C CYS A 278 -2.11 -15.48 7.56
N SER A 279 -3.22 -15.94 6.98
CA SER A 279 -4.12 -15.08 6.21
C SER A 279 -4.79 -14.02 7.09
N VAL A 280 -5.28 -14.38 8.27
CA VAL A 280 -5.89 -13.42 9.21
C VAL A 280 -4.86 -12.43 9.71
N THR A 281 -3.68 -12.91 10.11
CA THR A 281 -2.58 -12.07 10.60
C THR A 281 -2.12 -11.09 9.52
N PHE A 282 -1.92 -11.56 8.30
CA PHE A 282 -1.51 -10.72 7.19
C PHE A 282 -2.60 -9.71 6.78
N ALA A 283 -3.89 -10.09 6.89
CA ALA A 283 -5.00 -9.14 6.69
C ALA A 283 -4.97 -8.01 7.73
N ILE A 284 -4.66 -8.30 9.00
CA ILE A 284 -4.50 -7.28 10.04
C ILE A 284 -3.33 -6.37 9.72
N VAL A 285 -2.17 -6.92 9.34
CA VAL A 285 -0.99 -6.15 8.90
C VAL A 285 -1.34 -5.26 7.71
N THR A 286 -2.07 -5.79 6.74
CA THR A 286 -2.55 -5.04 5.56
C THR A 286 -3.47 -3.89 5.96
N LEU A 287 -4.37 -4.08 6.93
CA LEU A 287 -5.21 -3.00 7.45
C LEU A 287 -4.39 -1.92 8.17
N ILE A 288 -3.37 -2.30 8.93
CA ILE A 288 -2.46 -1.33 9.57
C ILE A 288 -1.67 -0.55 8.49
N SER A 289 -1.31 -1.19 7.39
CA SER A 289 -0.54 -0.58 6.30
C SER A 289 -1.26 0.54 5.54
N ILE A 290 -2.54 0.80 5.83
CA ILE A 290 -3.26 1.96 5.28
C ILE A 290 -2.90 3.29 5.97
N ILE A 291 -2.23 3.26 7.13
CA ILE A 291 -1.85 4.47 7.89
C ILE A 291 -1.09 5.50 7.04
N PRO A 292 -0.05 5.15 6.26
CA PRO A 292 0.63 6.09 5.40
C PRO A 292 -0.29 6.75 4.38
N ASN A 293 -1.18 5.97 3.76
CA ASN A 293 -2.12 6.49 2.77
C ASN A 293 -3.10 7.49 3.38
N ILE A 294 -3.64 7.18 4.57
CA ILE A 294 -4.54 8.09 5.29
C ILE A 294 -3.80 9.36 5.71
N SER A 295 -2.58 9.22 6.23
CA SER A 295 -1.76 10.37 6.64
C SER A 295 -1.47 11.32 5.48
N LEU A 296 -1.21 10.75 4.28
CA LEU A 296 -1.01 11.53 3.05
C LEU A 296 -2.30 12.17 2.54
N LEU A 297 -3.47 11.53 2.72
CA LEU A 297 -4.76 12.14 2.39
C LEU A 297 -5.05 13.37 3.26
N TYR A 298 -4.76 13.31 4.56
CA TYR A 298 -4.86 14.47 5.44
C TYR A 298 -3.86 15.58 5.06
N LEU A 299 -2.64 15.20 4.69
CA LEU A 299 -1.63 16.16 4.22
C LEU A 299 -2.08 16.83 2.91
N TYR A 300 -2.62 16.05 1.96
CA TYR A 300 -3.18 16.56 0.71
C TYR A 300 -4.28 17.59 0.98
N GLY A 301 -5.24 17.31 1.87
CA GLY A 301 -6.28 18.25 2.28
C GLY A 301 -5.69 19.53 2.82
N SER A 302 -4.76 19.46 3.75
CA SER A 302 -4.08 20.62 4.35
C SER A 302 -3.33 21.48 3.32
N ILE A 303 -2.62 20.86 2.37
CA ILE A 303 -1.92 21.58 1.29
C ILE A 303 -2.95 22.30 0.39
N THR A 304 -4.04 21.61 0.03
CA THR A 304 -5.08 22.17 -0.85
C THR A 304 -5.77 23.38 -0.21
N GLU A 305 -6.04 23.35 1.08
CA GLU A 305 -6.60 24.50 1.82
C GLU A 305 -5.65 25.70 1.84
N HIS A 306 -4.35 25.46 2.02
CA HIS A 306 -3.35 26.54 2.05
C HIS A 306 -3.07 27.18 0.68
N GLU A 307 -3.28 26.46 -0.41
CA GLU A 307 -3.03 26.98 -1.77
C GLU A 307 -4.26 27.72 -2.34
N LYS A 308 -5.51 27.43 -1.90
CA LYS A 308 -6.73 28.13 -2.34
C LYS A 308 -6.69 29.67 -2.22
N PRO A 309 -6.18 30.28 -1.13
CA PRO A 309 -6.15 31.75 -1.01
C PRO A 309 -5.17 32.44 -1.97
N LYS A 310 -4.19 31.70 -2.51
CA LYS A 310 -3.17 32.27 -3.41
C LYS A 310 -3.64 32.36 -4.85
N GLU A 311 -4.52 31.44 -5.30
CA GLU A 311 -5.13 31.52 -6.63
C GLU A 311 -6.12 32.68 -6.74
N ASN A 312 -6.88 32.97 -5.69
CA ASN A 312 -7.84 34.08 -5.67
C ASN A 312 -7.18 35.48 -5.58
N LYS A 313 -5.88 35.57 -5.26
CA LYS A 313 -5.11 36.83 -5.26
C LYS A 313 -4.35 37.09 -6.55
N ALA A 314 -4.31 36.11 -7.47
CA ALA A 314 -3.60 36.18 -8.74
C ALA A 314 -4.56 36.37 -9.94
N GLN A 315 -5.87 36.42 -9.70
CA GLN A 315 -6.91 36.88 -10.63
C GLN A 315 -7.35 38.32 -10.29
#